data_c24e4d84cc6a48f488572033879fe9b4
#
_entry.id   c24e4d84cc6a48f488572033879fe9b4
#
_cell.length_a   1.000
_cell.length_b   1.000
_cell.length_c   1.000
_cell.angle_alpha   90.00
_cell.angle_beta   90.00
_cell.angle_gamma   90.00
#
_symmetry.space_group_name_H-M   'P 1'
#
loop_
_entity.id
_entity.type
_entity.pdbx_description
1 polymer ?
#
loop_
_entity_poly.entity_id
_entity_poly.type
_entity_poly.pdbx_seq_one_letter_code
_entity_poly.pdbx_strand_id
1 'polypeptide(L)'
;VQQSTSPYFTREAFLTIGRTMKSAGFAAVPYHDTVPSFGEWGFWIATRRSLYNESMITERLERIDNLPKGLRYLTPPLIRASLVFGKHRLATNRTDINTILSGKLHEYYLEGWRHGF
;
A
#
# COMPACT_ATOMS: atom_id res chain seq x y z
N VAL A 1 -0.98 -8.89 -4.50
CA VAL A 1 -0.99 -7.42 -4.57
C VAL A 1 -2.42 -6.92 -4.56
N GLN A 2 -2.70 -5.95 -3.70
CA GLN A 2 -3.99 -5.28 -3.60
C GLN A 2 -3.86 -3.83 -4.03
N GLN A 3 -4.62 -3.43 -5.03
CA GLN A 3 -4.78 -2.03 -5.41
C GLN A 3 -5.61 -1.35 -4.31
N SER A 4 -5.15 -0.22 -3.80
CA SER A 4 -5.61 0.24 -2.48
C SER A 4 -5.89 1.74 -2.41
N THR A 5 -6.39 2.32 -3.50
CA THR A 5 -6.73 3.74 -3.57
C THR A 5 -5.52 4.67 -3.32
N SER A 6 -5.74 5.96 -3.07
CA SER A 6 -4.64 6.91 -2.93
C SER A 6 -4.17 7.02 -1.48
N PRO A 7 -2.87 6.84 -1.21
CA PRO A 7 -2.34 7.09 0.12
C PRO A 7 -2.29 8.58 0.49
N TYR A 8 -2.59 9.46 -0.45
CA TYR A 8 -2.58 10.90 -0.25
C TYR A 8 -3.98 11.46 -0.06
N PHE A 9 -4.91 11.12 -0.95
CA PHE A 9 -6.28 11.65 -0.89
C PHE A 9 -7.19 10.84 0.04
N THR A 10 -6.97 9.53 0.10
CA THR A 10 -7.79 8.61 0.91
C THR A 10 -6.92 7.80 1.84
N ARG A 11 -6.04 8.49 2.57
CA ARG A 11 -5.01 7.88 3.41
C ARG A 11 -5.56 6.86 4.41
N GLU A 12 -6.63 7.19 5.13
CA GLU A 12 -7.17 6.29 6.15
C GLU A 12 -7.78 5.03 5.54
N ALA A 13 -8.40 5.13 4.36
CA ALA A 13 -8.86 3.96 3.62
C ALA A 13 -7.67 3.08 3.19
N PHE A 14 -6.63 3.71 2.66
CA PHE A 14 -5.40 3.01 2.26
C PHE A 14 -4.78 2.25 3.44
N LEU A 15 -4.63 2.90 4.58
CA LEU A 15 -4.04 2.29 5.77
C LEU A 15 -4.94 1.19 6.35
N THR A 16 -6.25 1.35 6.27
CA THR A 16 -7.20 0.34 6.74
C THR A 16 -7.10 -0.96 5.94
N ILE A 17 -6.87 -0.88 4.64
CA ILE A 17 -6.64 -2.06 3.80
C ILE A 17 -5.41 -2.82 4.32
N GLY A 18 -4.31 -2.14 4.55
CA GLY A 18 -3.09 -2.76 5.10
C GLY A 18 -3.32 -3.40 6.46
N ARG A 19 -3.99 -2.70 7.38
CA ARG A 19 -4.31 -3.26 8.71
C ARG A 19 -5.18 -4.51 8.59
N THR A 20 -6.16 -4.49 7.70
CA THR A 20 -7.05 -5.62 7.46
C THR A 20 -6.28 -6.83 6.96
N MET A 21 -5.38 -6.64 5.99
CA MET A 21 -4.54 -7.72 5.47
C MET A 21 -3.66 -8.31 6.57
N LYS A 22 -3.04 -7.47 7.39
CA LYS A 22 -2.20 -7.92 8.51
C LYS A 22 -3.01 -8.70 9.55
N SER A 23 -4.23 -8.25 9.85
CA SER A 23 -5.12 -8.95 10.79
C SER A 23 -5.55 -10.32 10.27
N ALA A 24 -5.54 -10.51 8.96
CA ALA A 24 -5.87 -11.79 8.32
C ALA A 24 -4.67 -12.75 8.22
N GLY A 25 -3.53 -12.40 8.80
CA GLY A 25 -2.34 -13.26 8.85
C GLY A 25 -1.33 -13.03 7.75
N PHE A 26 -1.41 -11.89 7.03
CA PHE A 26 -0.44 -11.52 6.01
C PHE A 26 0.60 -10.56 6.56
N ALA A 27 1.83 -10.69 6.06
CA ALA A 27 2.81 -9.64 6.11
C ALA A 27 2.55 -8.75 4.89
N ALA A 28 2.37 -7.46 5.07
CA ALA A 28 1.98 -6.54 4.02
C ALA A 28 2.85 -5.28 4.02
N VAL A 29 3.31 -4.89 2.85
CA VAL A 29 4.18 -3.72 2.65
C VAL A 29 3.52 -2.78 1.65
N PRO A 30 3.40 -1.49 1.97
CA PRO A 30 2.81 -0.52 1.06
C PRO A 30 3.81 -0.06 0.00
N TYR A 31 3.29 0.25 -1.17
CA TYR A 31 4.05 0.99 -2.18
C TYR A 31 3.09 1.88 -2.98
N HIS A 32 3.63 2.82 -3.73
CA HIS A 32 2.83 3.74 -4.51
C HIS A 32 3.51 4.07 -5.83
N ASP A 33 2.71 4.49 -6.78
CA ASP A 33 3.20 4.97 -8.07
C ASP A 33 2.18 5.90 -8.69
N THR A 34 2.62 6.69 -9.64
CA THR A 34 1.72 7.57 -10.40
C THR A 34 0.99 6.74 -11.45
N VAL A 35 -0.32 6.79 -11.42
CA VAL A 35 -1.18 6.17 -12.42
C VAL A 35 -1.78 7.28 -13.29
N PRO A 36 -1.58 7.26 -14.62
CA PRO A 36 -2.18 8.26 -15.51
C PRO A 36 -3.70 8.36 -15.26
N SER A 37 -4.22 9.57 -15.22
CA SER A 37 -5.61 9.91 -14.94
C SER A 37 -6.06 9.76 -13.49
N PHE A 38 -5.30 9.08 -12.65
CA PHE A 38 -5.65 8.91 -11.21
C PHE A 38 -4.69 9.61 -10.26
N GLY A 39 -3.47 9.94 -10.71
CA GLY A 39 -2.42 10.51 -9.87
C GLY A 39 -1.72 9.43 -9.03
N GLU A 40 -1.26 9.80 -7.83
CA GLU A 40 -0.59 8.85 -6.94
C GLU A 40 -1.59 7.82 -6.42
N TRP A 41 -1.27 6.56 -6.65
CA TRP A 41 -2.10 5.43 -6.27
C TRP A 41 -1.31 4.47 -5.39
N GLY A 42 -1.98 3.89 -4.42
CA GLY A 42 -1.35 3.00 -3.45
C GLY A 42 -1.66 1.54 -3.69
N PHE A 43 -0.74 0.71 -3.25
CA PHE A 43 -0.81 -0.74 -3.36
C PHE A 43 -0.27 -1.37 -2.09
N TRP A 44 -0.74 -2.57 -1.78
CA TRP A 44 -0.16 -3.41 -0.73
C TRP A 44 0.31 -4.70 -1.36
N ILE A 45 1.59 -5.04 -1.18
CA ILE A 45 2.12 -6.34 -1.53
C ILE A 45 2.17 -7.18 -0.26
N ALA A 46 1.61 -8.39 -0.32
CA ALA A 46 1.48 -9.23 0.85
C ALA A 46 1.83 -10.68 0.55
N THR A 47 2.31 -11.35 1.58
CA THR A 47 2.55 -12.78 1.58
C THR A 47 2.14 -13.35 2.94
N ARG A 48 2.00 -14.66 3.02
CA ARG A 48 1.73 -15.30 4.32
C ARG A 48 2.84 -14.99 5.31
N ARG A 49 2.48 -14.55 6.50
CA ARG A 49 3.43 -14.19 7.55
C ARG A 49 4.34 -15.36 7.95
N SER A 50 3.86 -16.58 7.78
CA SER A 50 4.68 -17.79 8.03
C SER A 50 5.86 -17.93 7.07
N LEU A 51 5.83 -17.27 5.89
CA LEU A 51 6.88 -17.31 4.89
C LEU A 51 7.83 -16.12 4.97
N TYR A 52 7.27 -14.91 5.13
CA TYR A 52 8.03 -13.67 5.15
C TYR A 52 7.40 -12.70 6.14
N ASN A 53 8.23 -11.90 6.82
CA ASN A 53 7.79 -10.71 7.53
C ASN A 53 7.96 -9.46 6.63
N GLU A 54 7.48 -8.30 7.08
CA GLU A 54 7.55 -7.06 6.33
C GLU A 54 8.98 -6.65 5.98
N SER A 55 9.91 -6.80 6.92
CA SER A 55 11.32 -6.47 6.69
C SER A 55 11.93 -7.32 5.57
N MET A 56 11.59 -8.60 5.53
CA MET A 56 12.08 -9.51 4.49
C MET A 56 11.52 -9.15 3.11
N ILE A 57 10.25 -8.78 3.04
CA ILE A 57 9.62 -8.34 1.79
C ILE A 57 10.31 -7.08 1.29
N THR A 58 10.47 -6.08 2.15
CA THR A 58 11.09 -4.80 1.83
C THR A 58 12.52 -5.00 1.35
N GLU A 59 13.29 -5.79 2.08
CA GLU A 59 14.68 -6.08 1.74
C GLU A 59 14.82 -6.75 0.36
N ARG A 60 13.97 -7.70 0.06
CA ARG A 60 13.98 -8.36 -1.25
C ARG A 60 13.64 -7.39 -2.38
N LEU A 61 12.67 -6.50 -2.18
CA LEU A 61 12.32 -5.50 -3.18
C LEU A 61 13.44 -4.47 -3.39
N GLU A 62 14.11 -4.05 -2.32
CA GLU A 62 15.21 -3.10 -2.39
C GLU A 62 16.45 -3.67 -3.07
N ARG A 63 16.64 -4.99 -3.05
CA ARG A 63 17.79 -5.69 -3.62
C ARG A 63 17.58 -6.17 -5.05
N ILE A 64 16.43 -5.90 -5.67
CA ILE A 64 16.21 -6.29 -7.05
C ILE A 64 17.17 -5.51 -7.95
N ASP A 65 18.03 -6.23 -8.67
CA ASP A 65 18.99 -5.66 -9.63
C ASP A 65 18.64 -6.01 -11.06
N ASN A 66 18.00 -7.17 -11.28
CA ASN A 66 17.67 -7.66 -12.60
C ASN A 66 16.16 -7.88 -12.72
N LEU A 67 15.61 -7.38 -13.81
CA LEU A 67 14.20 -7.57 -14.16
C LEU A 67 14.11 -8.30 -15.49
N PRO A 68 12.97 -9.00 -15.77
CA PRO A 68 12.77 -9.62 -17.07
C PRO A 68 12.96 -8.64 -18.21
N LYS A 69 13.59 -9.09 -19.28
CA LYS A 69 13.72 -8.29 -20.49
C LYS A 69 12.33 -8.05 -21.10
N GLY A 70 12.14 -6.87 -21.69
CA GLY A 70 10.88 -6.51 -22.32
C GLY A 70 9.92 -5.74 -21.43
N LEU A 71 10.22 -5.52 -20.16
CA LEU A 71 9.45 -4.59 -19.34
C LEU A 71 9.69 -3.16 -19.83
N ARG A 72 8.61 -2.43 -20.02
CA ARG A 72 8.68 -1.07 -20.60
C ARG A 72 8.73 0.02 -19.56
N TYR A 73 8.34 -0.27 -18.33
CA TYR A 73 8.17 0.73 -17.28
C TYR A 73 9.06 0.50 -16.09
N LEU A 74 9.04 -0.71 -15.50
CA LEU A 74 9.73 -0.99 -14.26
C LEU A 74 11.24 -1.03 -14.42
N THR A 75 11.92 -0.36 -13.49
CA THR A 75 13.37 -0.42 -13.30
C THR A 75 13.65 -0.67 -11.82
N PRO A 76 14.82 -1.22 -11.46
CA PRO A 76 15.18 -1.36 -10.05
C PRO A 76 15.11 -0.05 -9.24
N PRO A 77 15.62 1.10 -9.75
CA PRO A 77 15.45 2.36 -9.02
C PRO A 77 13.99 2.78 -8.82
N LEU A 78 13.14 2.53 -9.81
CA LEU A 78 11.72 2.87 -9.70
C LEU A 78 11.03 2.01 -8.63
N ILE A 79 11.36 0.72 -8.54
CA ILE A 79 10.84 -0.16 -7.49
C ILE A 79 11.25 0.37 -6.13
N ARG A 80 12.52 0.72 -5.93
CA ARG A 80 12.99 1.28 -4.66
C ARG A 80 12.28 2.59 -4.32
N ALA A 81 12.12 3.48 -5.28
CA ALA A 81 11.42 4.75 -5.08
C ALA A 81 9.95 4.54 -4.69
N SER A 82 9.29 3.53 -5.23
CA SER A 82 7.89 3.24 -4.92
C SER A 82 7.65 2.84 -3.48
N LEU A 83 8.68 2.42 -2.76
CA LEU A 83 8.59 2.04 -1.35
C LEU A 83 8.75 3.23 -0.39
N VAL A 84 9.11 4.39 -0.89
CA VAL A 84 9.36 5.58 -0.09
C VAL A 84 8.11 6.46 -0.02
N PHE A 85 7.71 6.81 1.19
CA PHE A 85 6.57 7.70 1.44
C PHE A 85 7.03 8.97 2.14
N GLY A 86 6.26 10.03 1.98
CA GLY A 86 6.51 11.28 2.69
C GLY A 86 6.44 11.08 4.20
N LYS A 87 7.14 11.95 4.93
CA LYS A 87 7.19 11.92 6.40
C LYS A 87 5.77 11.89 6.97
N HIS A 88 5.52 10.99 7.91
CA HIS A 88 4.23 10.79 8.59
C HIS A 88 3.07 10.35 7.68
N ARG A 89 3.31 10.07 6.39
CA ARG A 89 2.24 9.67 5.47
C ARG A 89 1.56 8.36 5.90
N LEU A 90 2.30 7.45 6.50
CA LEU A 90 1.78 6.15 6.95
C LEU A 90 1.37 6.17 8.42
N ALA A 91 1.47 7.29 9.11
CA ALA A 91 1.12 7.41 10.52
C ALA A 91 -0.39 7.61 10.69
N THR A 92 -0.96 6.90 11.67
CA THR A 92 -2.37 7.05 12.03
C THR A 92 -2.60 6.63 13.47
N ASN A 93 -3.63 7.23 14.10
CA ASN A 93 -4.11 6.83 15.41
C ASN A 93 -5.22 5.77 15.32
N ARG A 94 -5.71 5.50 14.13
CA ARG A 94 -6.82 4.56 13.92
C ARG A 94 -6.33 3.13 13.90
N THR A 95 -7.13 2.22 14.44
CA THR A 95 -6.79 0.80 14.54
C THR A 95 -7.84 -0.10 13.92
N ASP A 96 -8.91 0.48 13.38
CA ASP A 96 -10.01 -0.26 12.79
C ASP A 96 -9.56 -1.11 11.60
N ILE A 97 -10.24 -2.23 11.42
CA ILE A 97 -10.12 -3.05 10.22
C ILE A 97 -11.47 -3.13 9.53
N ASN A 98 -11.45 -3.49 8.25
CA ASN A 98 -12.68 -3.70 7.50
C ASN A 98 -13.16 -5.14 7.71
N THR A 99 -14.43 -5.31 8.10
CA THR A 99 -15.06 -6.62 8.31
C THR A 99 -16.42 -6.63 7.63
N ILE A 100 -17.04 -7.82 7.56
CA ILE A 100 -18.41 -7.97 7.03
C ILE A 100 -19.40 -7.13 7.84
N LEU A 101 -19.18 -6.99 9.15
CA LEU A 101 -20.07 -6.27 10.06
C LEU A 101 -19.74 -4.78 10.19
N SER A 102 -18.60 -4.35 9.68
CA SER A 102 -18.08 -3.00 9.84
C SER A 102 -17.67 -2.43 8.49
N GLY A 103 -18.39 -1.45 7.98
CA GLY A 103 -18.08 -0.77 6.73
C GLY A 103 -17.02 0.33 6.84
N LYS A 104 -16.02 0.18 7.70
CA LYS A 104 -15.01 1.23 7.98
C LYS A 104 -14.22 1.65 6.76
N LEU A 105 -13.86 0.72 5.89
CA LEU A 105 -13.13 1.04 4.67
C LEU A 105 -13.91 2.01 3.79
N HIS A 106 -15.19 1.72 3.55
CA HIS A 106 -16.06 2.57 2.73
C HIS A 106 -16.24 3.94 3.38
N GLU A 107 -16.45 3.97 4.69
CA GLU A 107 -16.58 5.20 5.47
C GLU A 107 -15.34 6.09 5.33
N TYR A 108 -14.15 5.52 5.50
CA TYR A 108 -12.90 6.25 5.38
C TYR A 108 -12.61 6.69 3.93
N TYR A 109 -13.01 5.90 2.97
CA TYR A 109 -12.88 6.26 1.56
C TYR A 109 -13.72 7.51 1.25
N LEU A 110 -14.97 7.53 1.68
CA LEU A 110 -15.85 8.70 1.50
C LEU A 110 -15.34 9.92 2.25
N GLU A 111 -14.85 9.73 3.47
CA GLU A 111 -14.24 10.81 4.27
C GLU A 111 -13.04 11.43 3.54
N GLY A 112 -12.18 10.60 2.97
CA GLY A 112 -11.02 11.06 2.22
C GLY A 112 -11.40 11.91 1.01
N TRP A 113 -12.40 11.48 0.26
CA TRP A 113 -12.87 12.25 -0.90
C TRP A 113 -13.54 13.57 -0.52
N ARG A 114 -14.16 13.65 0.65
CA ARG A 114 -14.75 14.90 1.15
C ARG A 114 -13.71 15.92 1.58
N HIS A 115 -12.59 15.48 2.11
CA HIS A 115 -11.59 16.33 2.77
C HIS A 115 -10.23 16.36 2.05
N GLY A 116 -10.02 15.50 1.08
CA GLY A 116 -8.74 15.36 0.37
C GLY A 116 -8.54 16.37 -0.76
N PHE A 117 -9.57 17.10 -1.14
CA PHE A 117 -9.53 18.08 -2.22
C PHE A 117 -9.71 19.50 -1.72
#